data_30cfa2e408f078e795a54daaf3e2fd69
#
_entry.id   30cfa2e408f078e795a54daaf3e2fd69
#
_cell.length_a   1.000
_cell.length_b   1.000
_cell.length_c   1.000
_cell.angle_alpha   90.00
_cell.angle_beta   90.00
_cell.angle_gamma   90.00
#
_symmetry.space_group_name_H-M   'P 1'
#
loop_
_entity.id
_entity.type
_entity.pdbx_description
1 polymer ?
#
loop_
_entity_poly.entity_id
_entity_poly.type
_entity_poly.pdbx_seq_one_letter_code
_entity_poly.pdbx_strand_id
1 'polypeptide(L)'
;MSTESFKSARDLLLALRDNYEFARSGFQWPKLKRFNWALDWFDADLAKGEHGRKPALKVLGDKVETLSFLELSQASSRLANGLRGLGAKRGDRLLLMLGNAPALWISMLAAMKLGMVVIPATTLLTGADVADRIARGRARFVIADASVADRFAALERDVVRIAVRGAAEGWRSFDELLRASPNFAPDGPTAADDPLLLYFTSGTTARPKLVVHTHVSYPIGHLSTMFGLGLKPSDAHLNISSPGWAKHAWSSFFAPWNAGACILALDKRFDARATLDDLVAHEVTSFCAPPTVWRQLVQLDLAQWRPPLREINSAGEPLNPEVIERVRRVWGLTLRDSYGQTETTMMIGNAVGQKIVAGSMGRPLPGYRVALLDADGLEADEGEIAIPLNSRPLGLMRGYQEDDGTLRPVEGAYYRTGDVATRDAHGFITYVGRADDVFKSNDYRLSPFELESVLIEHEAVVEAAVVPAPDAARLTVPKAYVVLAEGRTPDRAIALDLFRFLNERLAPYKRIRRIEFAELPKTISGKIRRVELRGREAELAKRADRAPKEFRIEDFPELR
;
A
#
# COMPACT_ATOMS: atom_id res chain seq x y z
N MET A 1 1.74 32.72 1.64
CA MET A 1 2.35 32.38 0.33
C MET A 1 2.60 30.86 0.16
N SER A 2 3.10 30.11 1.14
CA SER A 2 3.35 28.65 0.97
C SER A 2 2.06 27.81 0.89
N THR A 3 1.10 28.02 1.78
CA THR A 3 -0.15 27.28 1.83
C THR A 3 -1.02 27.52 0.58
N GLU A 4 -1.01 28.72 0.02
CA GLU A 4 -1.77 29.04 -1.20
C GLU A 4 -1.34 28.23 -2.41
N SER A 5 -0.04 27.97 -2.60
CA SER A 5 0.43 27.15 -3.73
C SER A 5 -0.01 25.68 -3.60
N PHE A 6 -0.12 25.16 -2.38
CA PHE A 6 -0.70 23.85 -2.13
C PHE A 6 -2.20 23.82 -2.46
N LYS A 7 -2.96 24.80 -1.95
CA LYS A 7 -4.40 24.92 -2.22
C LYS A 7 -4.69 25.01 -3.71
N SER A 8 -3.97 25.90 -4.42
CA SER A 8 -4.13 26.07 -5.86
C SER A 8 -3.86 24.78 -6.64
N ALA A 9 -2.82 24.02 -6.28
CA ALA A 9 -2.50 22.74 -6.91
C ALA A 9 -3.58 21.69 -6.62
N ARG A 10 -4.07 21.62 -5.39
CA ARG A 10 -5.17 20.75 -4.96
C ARG A 10 -6.47 21.09 -5.70
N ASP A 11 -6.86 22.35 -5.72
CA ASP A 11 -8.12 22.81 -6.31
C ASP A 11 -8.13 22.62 -7.83
N LEU A 12 -6.99 22.81 -8.49
CA LEU A 12 -6.80 22.46 -9.91
C LEU A 12 -7.14 20.98 -10.17
N LEU A 13 -6.58 20.07 -9.35
CA LEU A 13 -6.82 18.64 -9.52
C LEU A 13 -8.26 18.24 -9.21
N LEU A 14 -8.93 18.89 -8.24
CA LEU A 14 -10.34 18.66 -7.98
C LEU A 14 -11.22 19.18 -9.11
N ALA A 15 -10.92 20.36 -9.64
CA ALA A 15 -11.66 20.95 -10.76
C ALA A 15 -11.51 20.15 -12.07
N LEU A 16 -10.31 19.59 -12.28
CA LEU A 16 -9.99 18.80 -13.48
C LEU A 16 -10.08 17.28 -13.26
N ARG A 17 -10.75 16.84 -12.20
CA ARG A 17 -10.87 15.42 -11.83
C ARG A 17 -11.31 14.53 -12.98
N ASP A 18 -12.24 14.99 -13.77
CA ASP A 18 -12.82 14.25 -14.91
C ASP A 18 -12.10 14.55 -16.24
N ASN A 19 -10.97 15.26 -16.20
CA ASN A 19 -10.19 15.64 -17.39
C ASN A 19 -8.71 15.38 -17.18
N TYR A 20 -8.33 14.12 -17.38
CA TYR A 20 -6.95 13.66 -17.15
C TYR A 20 -5.91 14.44 -17.96
N GLU A 21 -6.14 14.73 -19.26
CA GLU A 21 -5.14 15.36 -20.12
C GLU A 21 -4.83 16.79 -19.65
N PHE A 22 -5.87 17.57 -19.30
CA PHE A 22 -5.67 18.92 -18.77
C PHE A 22 -5.07 18.89 -17.37
N ALA A 23 -5.49 17.94 -16.50
CA ALA A 23 -4.89 17.80 -15.18
C ALA A 23 -3.41 17.46 -15.28
N ARG A 24 -3.03 16.52 -16.16
CA ARG A 24 -1.64 16.11 -16.36
C ARG A 24 -0.76 17.23 -16.92
N SER A 25 -1.24 17.98 -17.92
CA SER A 25 -0.48 19.06 -18.54
C SER A 25 -0.42 20.33 -17.70
N GLY A 26 -1.49 20.63 -16.95
CA GLY A 26 -1.60 21.87 -16.17
C GLY A 26 -1.05 21.77 -14.75
N PHE A 27 -0.91 20.58 -14.20
CA PHE A 27 -0.45 20.41 -12.82
C PHE A 27 1.05 20.66 -12.66
N GLN A 28 1.38 21.44 -11.66
CA GLN A 28 2.74 21.65 -11.19
C GLN A 28 2.81 21.44 -9.67
N TRP A 29 3.85 20.76 -9.21
CA TRP A 29 4.09 20.61 -7.80
C TRP A 29 4.28 21.97 -7.11
N PRO A 30 3.63 22.20 -5.96
CA PRO A 30 3.81 23.44 -5.21
C PRO A 30 5.25 23.56 -4.69
N LYS A 31 5.81 24.76 -4.77
CA LYS A 31 7.16 25.06 -4.26
C LYS A 31 7.06 25.59 -2.84
N LEU A 32 7.38 24.72 -1.89
CA LEU A 32 7.27 25.01 -0.45
C LEU A 32 8.65 24.97 0.21
N LYS A 33 8.98 26.00 0.99
CA LYS A 33 10.18 26.04 1.85
C LYS A 33 9.84 25.66 3.29
N ARG A 34 8.64 26.00 3.74
CA ARG A 34 8.10 25.72 5.08
C ARG A 34 6.66 25.27 4.93
N PHE A 35 6.33 24.17 5.56
CA PHE A 35 4.97 23.63 5.54
C PHE A 35 4.82 22.57 6.62
N ASN A 36 3.79 22.69 7.42
CA ASN A 36 3.32 21.65 8.32
C ASN A 36 1.88 21.30 7.96
N TRP A 37 1.69 20.18 7.32
CA TRP A 37 0.38 19.80 6.79
C TRP A 37 -0.73 19.78 7.85
N ALA A 38 -0.43 19.34 9.10
CA ALA A 38 -1.40 19.32 10.19
C ALA A 38 -1.80 20.73 10.64
N LEU A 39 -0.85 21.68 10.65
CA LEU A 39 -1.11 23.06 11.08
C LEU A 39 -1.61 23.94 9.93
N ASP A 40 -0.92 23.88 8.78
CA ASP A 40 -1.13 24.81 7.67
C ASP A 40 -2.28 24.43 6.74
N TRP A 41 -2.73 23.16 6.81
CA TRP A 41 -3.87 22.67 6.05
C TRP A 41 -4.98 22.12 6.96
N PHE A 42 -4.71 21.06 7.74
CA PHE A 42 -5.76 20.40 8.53
C PHE A 42 -6.41 21.37 9.53
N ASP A 43 -5.61 22.00 10.38
CA ASP A 43 -6.09 22.95 11.39
C ASP A 43 -6.54 24.30 10.77
N ALA A 44 -5.79 24.77 9.76
CA ALA A 44 -6.02 26.09 9.19
C ALA A 44 -7.25 26.17 8.29
N ASP A 45 -7.61 25.07 7.62
CA ASP A 45 -8.71 25.03 6.65
C ASP A 45 -9.77 24.00 7.01
N LEU A 46 -9.41 22.71 7.16
CA LEU A 46 -10.38 21.64 7.35
C LEU A 46 -11.11 21.73 8.70
N ALA A 47 -10.39 22.11 9.77
CA ALA A 47 -10.96 22.20 11.11
C ALA A 47 -11.67 23.53 11.40
N LYS A 48 -11.77 24.45 10.42
CA LYS A 48 -12.39 25.77 10.62
C LYS A 48 -13.80 25.89 10.07
N GLY A 49 -14.54 26.82 10.66
CA GLY A 49 -15.87 27.19 10.21
C GLY A 49 -16.87 26.04 10.20
N GLU A 50 -17.76 26.04 9.23
CA GLU A 50 -18.76 24.98 9.05
C GLU A 50 -18.11 23.65 8.61
N HIS A 51 -17.01 23.71 7.85
CA HIS A 51 -16.31 22.51 7.43
C HIS A 51 -15.76 21.73 8.63
N GLY A 52 -15.27 22.44 9.66
CA GLY A 52 -14.75 21.82 10.88
C GLY A 52 -15.76 20.94 11.62
N ARG A 53 -17.05 21.17 11.46
CA ARG A 53 -18.12 20.38 12.08
C ARG A 53 -18.51 19.13 11.29
N LYS A 54 -18.03 18.99 10.04
CA LYS A 54 -18.31 17.80 9.22
C LYS A 54 -17.57 16.58 9.76
N PRO A 55 -18.12 15.37 9.58
CA PRO A 55 -17.41 14.14 9.89
C PRO A 55 -16.10 14.06 9.10
N ALA A 56 -14.99 13.91 9.80
CA ALA A 56 -13.67 13.68 9.20
C ALA A 56 -13.29 12.22 9.23
N LEU A 57 -13.70 11.51 10.28
CA LEU A 57 -13.37 10.11 10.54
C LEU A 57 -14.58 9.39 11.13
N LYS A 58 -14.89 8.22 10.58
CA LYS A 58 -15.81 7.23 11.18
C LYS A 58 -15.07 5.92 11.34
N VAL A 59 -14.94 5.44 12.57
CA VAL A 59 -14.35 4.15 12.88
C VAL A 59 -15.47 3.15 13.13
N LEU A 60 -15.49 2.08 12.35
CA LEU A 60 -16.51 1.04 12.36
C LEU A 60 -15.97 -0.19 13.12
N GLY A 61 -16.24 -0.24 14.41
CA GLY A 61 -15.95 -1.34 15.32
C GLY A 61 -17.23 -1.86 15.97
N ASP A 62 -17.13 -2.32 17.24
CA ASP A 62 -18.30 -2.72 18.07
C ASP A 62 -19.29 -1.56 18.24
N LYS A 63 -18.77 -0.36 18.25
CA LYS A 63 -19.52 0.90 18.18
C LYS A 63 -18.95 1.76 17.07
N VAL A 64 -19.80 2.53 16.41
CA VAL A 64 -19.36 3.52 15.45
C VAL A 64 -18.90 4.77 16.19
N GLU A 65 -17.63 5.11 16.04
CA GLU A 65 -17.06 6.35 16.56
C GLU A 65 -16.92 7.35 15.43
N THR A 66 -17.52 8.53 15.60
CA THR A 66 -17.43 9.60 14.60
C THR A 66 -16.76 10.82 15.20
N LEU A 67 -15.75 11.34 14.53
CA LEU A 67 -15.03 12.56 14.88
C LEU A 67 -15.09 13.55 13.73
N SER A 68 -15.40 14.79 14.04
CA SER A 68 -15.32 15.91 13.12
C SER A 68 -13.86 16.37 12.93
N PHE A 69 -13.61 17.17 11.89
CA PHE A 69 -12.30 17.80 11.69
C PHE A 69 -11.88 18.65 12.90
N LEU A 70 -12.82 19.39 13.50
CA LEU A 70 -12.55 20.21 14.68
C LEU A 70 -12.17 19.38 15.91
N GLU A 71 -12.91 18.29 16.18
CA GLU A 71 -12.61 17.38 17.30
C GLU A 71 -11.25 16.72 17.15
N LEU A 72 -10.90 16.27 15.94
CA LEU A 72 -9.57 15.72 15.65
C LEU A 72 -8.45 16.76 15.84
N SER A 73 -8.68 18.02 15.39
CA SER A 73 -7.74 19.11 15.59
C SER A 73 -7.51 19.40 17.07
N GLN A 74 -8.57 19.45 17.86
CA GLN A 74 -8.49 19.68 19.31
C GLN A 74 -7.83 18.51 20.04
N ALA A 75 -8.24 17.26 19.74
CA ALA A 75 -7.67 16.07 20.37
C ALA A 75 -6.17 15.92 20.05
N SER A 76 -5.78 16.16 18.80
CA SER A 76 -4.36 16.10 18.41
C SER A 76 -3.53 17.24 19.02
N SER A 77 -4.11 18.42 19.23
CA SER A 77 -3.45 19.52 19.97
C SER A 77 -3.26 19.17 21.44
N ARG A 78 -4.27 18.56 22.08
CA ARG A 78 -4.15 18.04 23.46
C ARG A 78 -3.04 16.99 23.57
N LEU A 79 -3.05 16.00 22.67
CA LEU A 79 -2.01 14.97 22.65
C LEU A 79 -0.61 15.58 22.39
N ALA A 80 -0.48 16.53 21.48
CA ALA A 80 0.78 17.20 21.22
C ALA A 80 1.32 17.92 22.48
N ASN A 81 0.46 18.62 23.21
CA ASN A 81 0.84 19.25 24.47
C ASN A 81 1.16 18.20 25.57
N GLY A 82 0.41 17.10 25.64
CA GLY A 82 0.70 15.98 26.55
C GLY A 82 2.06 15.34 26.27
N LEU A 83 2.38 15.07 24.99
CA LEU A 83 3.67 14.53 24.58
C LEU A 83 4.82 15.52 24.88
N ARG A 84 4.60 16.82 24.65
CA ARG A 84 5.56 17.88 25.05
C ARG A 84 5.80 17.87 26.55
N GLY A 85 4.75 17.67 27.37
CA GLY A 85 4.87 17.52 28.82
C GLY A 85 5.72 16.31 29.23
N LEU A 86 5.79 15.27 28.40
CA LEU A 86 6.69 14.12 28.58
C LEU A 86 8.09 14.36 27.95
N GLY A 87 8.39 15.56 27.50
CA GLY A 87 9.68 15.95 26.97
C GLY A 87 9.87 15.66 25.46
N ALA A 88 8.78 15.44 24.71
CA ALA A 88 8.86 15.30 23.25
C ALA A 88 9.34 16.60 22.59
N LYS A 89 10.24 16.47 21.63
CA LYS A 89 10.86 17.59 20.87
C LYS A 89 10.76 17.32 19.37
N ARG A 90 10.92 18.38 18.59
CA ARG A 90 11.08 18.28 17.12
C ARG A 90 12.19 17.28 16.78
N GLY A 91 11.94 16.41 15.81
CA GLY A 91 12.85 15.37 15.36
C GLY A 91 12.87 14.09 16.21
N ASP A 92 12.25 14.10 17.41
CA ASP A 92 12.04 12.86 18.16
C ASP A 92 11.19 11.87 17.36
N ARG A 93 11.43 10.59 17.55
CA ARG A 93 10.77 9.53 16.78
C ARG A 93 9.76 8.78 17.62
N LEU A 94 8.58 8.62 17.03
CA LEU A 94 7.41 7.96 17.61
C LEU A 94 7.13 6.66 16.85
N LEU A 95 7.31 5.51 17.49
CA LEU A 95 6.77 4.24 17.00
C LEU A 95 5.26 4.21 17.29
N LEU A 96 4.46 4.09 16.23
CA LEU A 96 2.99 4.09 16.32
C LEU A 96 2.47 2.72 15.89
N MET A 97 2.05 1.91 16.89
CA MET A 97 1.63 0.51 16.69
C MET A 97 0.17 0.33 17.15
N LEU A 98 -0.74 0.84 16.32
CA LEU A 98 -2.19 0.81 16.57
C LEU A 98 -2.94 0.16 15.41
N GLY A 99 -4.11 -0.41 15.70
CA GLY A 99 -5.15 -0.69 14.72
C GLY A 99 -5.87 0.59 14.29
N ASN A 100 -7.02 0.42 13.63
CA ASN A 100 -7.84 1.54 13.15
C ASN A 100 -8.68 2.20 14.27
N ALA A 101 -8.06 2.50 15.41
CA ALA A 101 -8.70 3.27 16.47
C ALA A 101 -8.53 4.78 16.22
N PRO A 102 -9.44 5.66 16.69
CA PRO A 102 -9.31 7.12 16.57
C PRO A 102 -7.94 7.66 17.03
N ALA A 103 -7.36 7.03 18.05
CA ALA A 103 -6.04 7.36 18.58
C ALA A 103 -4.93 7.33 17.53
N LEU A 104 -5.05 6.52 16.46
CA LEU A 104 -4.09 6.47 15.36
C LEU A 104 -4.01 7.83 14.65
N TRP A 105 -5.15 8.37 14.22
CA TRP A 105 -5.23 9.64 13.49
C TRP A 105 -4.87 10.82 14.39
N ILE A 106 -5.32 10.80 15.65
CA ILE A 106 -4.97 11.80 16.66
C ILE A 106 -3.45 11.82 16.87
N SER A 107 -2.81 10.65 16.98
CA SER A 107 -1.35 10.53 17.18
C SER A 107 -0.55 11.01 15.97
N MET A 108 -0.98 10.67 14.76
CA MET A 108 -0.37 11.14 13.52
C MET A 108 -0.39 12.67 13.43
N LEU A 109 -1.56 13.28 13.66
CA LEU A 109 -1.71 14.74 13.64
C LEU A 109 -0.88 15.42 14.75
N ALA A 110 -0.89 14.86 15.96
CA ALA A 110 -0.12 15.39 17.09
C ALA A 110 1.40 15.36 16.83
N ALA A 111 1.89 14.25 16.30
CA ALA A 111 3.31 14.12 15.93
C ALA A 111 3.70 15.13 14.84
N MET A 112 2.86 15.32 13.82
CA MET A 112 3.09 16.35 12.78
C MET A 112 3.17 17.76 13.39
N LYS A 113 2.23 18.11 14.29
CA LYS A 113 2.21 19.42 14.96
C LYS A 113 3.49 19.70 15.73
N LEU A 114 4.04 18.67 16.40
CA LEU A 114 5.30 18.74 17.14
C LEU A 114 6.55 18.72 16.25
N GLY A 115 6.41 18.31 14.97
CA GLY A 115 7.55 18.03 14.10
C GLY A 115 8.30 16.75 14.49
N MET A 116 7.63 15.78 15.08
CA MET A 116 8.17 14.45 15.33
C MET A 116 8.15 13.60 14.06
N VAL A 117 9.00 12.56 14.03
CA VAL A 117 9.02 11.56 12.94
C VAL A 117 8.23 10.34 13.37
N VAL A 118 7.18 9.98 12.61
CA VAL A 118 6.37 8.81 12.91
C VAL A 118 6.93 7.58 12.22
N ILE A 119 7.02 6.48 12.95
CA ILE A 119 7.34 5.13 12.48
C ILE A 119 6.06 4.31 12.55
N PRO A 120 5.27 4.23 11.47
CA PRO A 120 4.06 3.41 11.47
C PRO A 120 4.42 1.93 11.56
N ALA A 121 3.72 1.20 12.42
CA ALA A 121 3.96 -0.22 12.67
C ALA A 121 2.62 -0.99 12.73
N THR A 122 2.60 -2.17 12.10
CA THR A 122 1.45 -3.06 12.22
C THR A 122 1.42 -3.76 13.58
N THR A 123 0.22 -3.98 14.09
CA THR A 123 0.00 -4.76 15.32
C THR A 123 0.35 -6.25 15.18
N LEU A 124 0.79 -6.70 14.00
CA LEU A 124 1.22 -8.08 13.75
C LEU A 124 2.71 -8.33 14.06
N LEU A 125 3.49 -7.27 14.35
CA LEU A 125 4.93 -7.40 14.65
C LEU A 125 5.17 -8.25 15.89
N THR A 126 6.22 -9.07 15.84
CA THR A 126 6.74 -9.81 17.01
C THR A 126 7.55 -8.89 17.93
N GLY A 127 7.90 -9.36 19.14
CA GLY A 127 8.80 -8.61 20.04
C GLY A 127 10.17 -8.32 19.42
N ALA A 128 10.74 -9.27 18.66
CA ALA A 128 11.99 -9.07 17.94
C ALA A 128 11.87 -8.01 16.84
N ASP A 129 10.77 -8.00 16.09
CA ASP A 129 10.50 -6.95 15.10
C ASP A 129 10.37 -5.58 15.75
N VAL A 130 9.66 -5.48 16.88
CA VAL A 130 9.51 -4.24 17.64
C VAL A 130 10.87 -3.73 18.11
N ALA A 131 11.72 -4.60 18.67
CA ALA A 131 13.07 -4.24 19.09
C ALA A 131 13.91 -3.71 17.92
N ASP A 132 13.88 -4.36 16.75
CA ASP A 132 14.56 -3.90 15.53
C ASP A 132 14.08 -2.51 15.10
N ARG A 133 12.76 -2.27 15.10
CA ARG A 133 12.20 -0.97 14.72
C ARG A 133 12.56 0.14 15.69
N ILE A 134 12.57 -0.14 16.99
CA ILE A 134 12.98 0.84 18.00
C ILE A 134 14.47 1.14 17.89
N ALA A 135 15.30 0.13 17.72
CA ALA A 135 16.75 0.30 17.62
C ALA A 135 17.14 1.07 16.35
N ARG A 136 16.79 0.55 15.16
CA ARG A 136 17.15 1.16 13.87
C ARG A 136 16.35 2.43 13.58
N GLY A 137 15.08 2.45 13.98
CA GLY A 137 14.23 3.64 13.90
C GLY A 137 14.62 4.71 14.93
N ARG A 138 15.44 4.38 15.95
CA ARG A 138 15.84 5.27 17.04
C ARG A 138 14.63 5.91 17.72
N ALA A 139 13.55 5.12 17.92
CA ALA A 139 12.35 5.59 18.55
C ALA A 139 12.62 5.96 20.02
N ARG A 140 12.11 7.11 20.44
CA ARG A 140 12.15 7.59 21.82
C ARG A 140 10.77 7.48 22.48
N PHE A 141 9.72 7.50 21.68
CA PHE A 141 8.33 7.39 22.11
C PHE A 141 7.67 6.20 21.43
N VAL A 142 6.75 5.59 22.14
CA VAL A 142 5.87 4.52 21.64
C VAL A 142 4.44 4.85 22.00
N ILE A 143 3.53 4.78 21.03
CA ILE A 143 2.08 4.73 21.27
C ILE A 143 1.59 3.41 20.69
N ALA A 144 1.03 2.55 21.53
CA ALA A 144 0.55 1.24 21.14
C ALA A 144 -0.74 0.85 21.87
N ASP A 145 -1.46 -0.10 21.32
CA ASP A 145 -2.60 -0.71 21.99
C ASP A 145 -2.11 -1.49 23.22
N ALA A 146 -2.82 -1.40 24.34
CA ALA A 146 -2.44 -2.11 25.56
C ALA A 146 -2.38 -3.64 25.36
N SER A 147 -3.16 -4.18 24.44
CA SER A 147 -3.18 -5.62 24.11
C SER A 147 -1.88 -6.16 23.51
N VAL A 148 -0.98 -5.30 23.05
CA VAL A 148 0.33 -5.69 22.49
C VAL A 148 1.51 -5.25 23.36
N ALA A 149 1.26 -4.81 24.60
CA ALA A 149 2.29 -4.27 25.50
C ALA A 149 3.38 -5.29 25.85
N ASP A 150 3.05 -6.58 25.89
CA ASP A 150 3.96 -7.70 26.14
C ASP A 150 5.12 -7.76 25.12
N ARG A 151 4.89 -7.34 23.89
CA ARG A 151 5.90 -7.30 22.82
C ARG A 151 7.01 -6.27 23.06
N PHE A 152 6.82 -5.38 24.01
CA PHE A 152 7.76 -4.34 24.43
C PHE A 152 8.51 -4.70 25.73
N ALA A 153 8.28 -5.88 26.31
CA ALA A 153 8.85 -6.27 27.60
C ALA A 153 10.39 -6.42 27.56
N ALA A 154 10.93 -6.92 26.44
CA ALA A 154 12.37 -7.22 26.30
C ALA A 154 13.17 -6.05 25.67
N LEU A 155 12.69 -4.78 25.80
CA LEU A 155 13.42 -3.65 25.25
C LEU A 155 14.62 -3.27 26.14
N GLU A 156 15.79 -3.25 25.53
CA GLU A 156 17.03 -2.77 26.17
C GLU A 156 17.09 -1.23 26.25
N ARG A 157 16.32 -0.52 25.43
CA ARG A 157 16.27 0.94 25.38
C ARG A 157 15.15 1.49 26.25
N ASP A 158 15.48 2.53 27.00
CA ASP A 158 14.47 3.33 27.69
C ASP A 158 13.70 4.17 26.65
N VAL A 159 12.38 3.92 26.56
CA VAL A 159 11.44 4.62 25.69
C VAL A 159 10.20 5.01 26.48
N VAL A 160 9.66 6.19 26.21
CA VAL A 160 8.40 6.63 26.80
C VAL A 160 7.27 5.85 26.13
N ARG A 161 6.54 5.05 26.92
CA ARG A 161 5.49 4.14 26.45
C ARG A 161 4.13 4.69 26.84
N ILE A 162 3.20 4.72 25.86
CA ILE A 162 1.85 5.26 26.01
C ILE A 162 0.86 4.20 25.53
N ALA A 163 -0.03 3.77 26.41
CA ALA A 163 -1.03 2.74 26.16
C ALA A 163 -2.36 3.37 25.71
N VAL A 164 -2.93 2.79 24.65
CA VAL A 164 -4.27 3.07 24.14
C VAL A 164 -5.19 1.90 24.47
N ARG A 165 -6.46 2.16 24.75
CA ARG A 165 -7.50 1.13 25.01
C ARG A 165 -7.13 0.16 26.13
N GLY A 166 -6.74 0.70 27.28
CA GLY A 166 -6.42 -0.09 28.47
C GLY A 166 -5.20 0.44 29.21
N ALA A 167 -4.75 -0.34 30.17
CA ALA A 167 -3.58 -0.03 30.98
C ALA A 167 -2.52 -1.14 30.83
N ALA A 168 -1.25 -0.76 30.90
CA ALA A 168 -0.13 -1.68 30.96
C ALA A 168 0.88 -1.16 31.99
N GLU A 169 1.52 -2.07 32.71
CA GLU A 169 2.48 -1.70 33.76
C GLU A 169 3.67 -0.92 33.16
N GLY A 170 4.01 0.21 33.77
CA GLY A 170 5.08 1.09 33.29
C GLY A 170 4.74 1.95 32.08
N TRP A 171 3.48 1.93 31.61
CA TRP A 171 2.99 2.74 30.51
C TRP A 171 2.19 3.93 30.99
N ARG A 172 2.27 5.07 30.27
CA ARG A 172 1.39 6.22 30.47
C ARG A 172 0.04 5.99 29.81
N SER A 173 -1.02 6.56 30.35
CA SER A 173 -2.34 6.51 29.71
C SER A 173 -2.45 7.53 28.58
N PHE A 174 -2.92 7.09 27.41
CA PHE A 174 -3.24 7.99 26.28
C PHE A 174 -4.32 9.00 26.68
N ASP A 175 -5.36 8.55 27.41
CA ASP A 175 -6.48 9.39 27.82
C ASP A 175 -6.07 10.47 28.83
N GLU A 176 -5.06 10.20 29.67
CA GLU A 176 -4.49 11.22 30.54
C GLU A 176 -3.79 12.33 29.75
N LEU A 177 -3.09 11.99 28.67
CA LEU A 177 -2.43 12.98 27.81
C LEU A 177 -3.45 13.86 27.08
N LEU A 178 -4.63 13.33 26.78
CA LEU A 178 -5.73 14.10 26.16
C LEU A 178 -6.38 15.13 27.11
N ARG A 179 -6.03 15.13 28.42
CA ARG A 179 -6.47 16.17 29.37
C ARG A 179 -5.68 17.46 29.28
N ALA A 180 -4.57 17.47 28.52
CA ALA A 180 -3.78 18.68 28.29
C ALA A 180 -4.58 19.75 27.52
N SER A 181 -4.06 20.98 27.48
CA SER A 181 -4.71 22.11 26.80
C SER A 181 -4.89 21.83 25.30
N PRO A 182 -6.03 22.19 24.68
CA PRO A 182 -6.21 22.18 23.23
C PRO A 182 -5.48 23.32 22.53
N ASN A 183 -5.01 24.33 23.27
CA ASN A 183 -4.27 25.46 22.71
C ASN A 183 -2.82 25.03 22.45
N PHE A 184 -2.52 24.75 21.20
CA PHE A 184 -1.18 24.33 20.78
C PHE A 184 -0.47 25.46 20.03
N ALA A 185 0.80 25.70 20.38
CA ALA A 185 1.70 26.56 19.62
C ALA A 185 2.94 25.75 19.21
N PRO A 186 3.34 25.74 17.94
CA PRO A 186 4.54 25.02 17.51
C PRO A 186 5.82 25.67 18.04
N ASP A 187 6.87 24.87 18.24
CA ASP A 187 8.19 25.35 18.72
C ASP A 187 9.01 26.03 17.60
N GLY A 188 8.36 26.43 16.55
CA GLY A 188 8.95 27.12 15.40
C GLY A 188 8.42 26.57 14.07
N PRO A 189 8.81 27.17 12.95
CA PRO A 189 8.36 26.75 11.63
C PRO A 189 8.92 25.36 11.27
N THR A 190 8.13 24.56 10.57
CA THR A 190 8.55 23.28 10.01
C THR A 190 9.15 23.51 8.62
N ALA A 191 10.38 23.03 8.39
CA ALA A 191 10.98 23.06 7.06
C ALA A 191 10.31 22.01 6.17
N ALA A 192 10.22 22.30 4.88
CA ALA A 192 9.56 21.40 3.91
C ALA A 192 10.25 20.02 3.84
N ASP A 193 11.55 19.97 4.06
CA ASP A 193 12.40 18.79 4.03
C ASP A 193 12.65 18.16 5.41
N ASP A 194 12.04 18.69 6.48
CA ASP A 194 12.06 18.02 7.79
C ASP A 194 11.45 16.60 7.65
N PRO A 195 12.09 15.55 8.19
CA PRO A 195 11.54 14.21 8.17
C PRO A 195 10.19 14.13 8.90
N LEU A 196 9.23 13.43 8.31
CA LEU A 196 7.90 13.22 8.87
C LEU A 196 7.61 11.74 9.15
N LEU A 197 7.93 10.86 8.19
CA LEU A 197 7.63 9.45 8.24
C LEU A 197 8.88 8.63 7.97
N LEU A 198 9.02 7.54 8.72
CA LEU A 198 10.07 6.54 8.54
C LEU A 198 9.40 5.17 8.40
N TYR A 199 9.29 4.67 7.17
CA TYR A 199 8.68 3.38 6.89
C TYR A 199 9.71 2.26 6.81
N PHE A 200 9.44 1.15 7.48
CA PHE A 200 10.16 -0.10 7.30
C PHE A 200 9.48 -0.90 6.17
N THR A 201 10.15 -1.04 5.04
CA THR A 201 9.61 -1.78 3.89
C THR A 201 10.19 -3.17 3.82
N SER A 202 9.35 -4.16 3.56
CA SER A 202 9.79 -5.51 3.21
C SER A 202 10.39 -5.49 1.79
N GLY A 203 11.69 -5.21 1.70
CA GLY A 203 12.43 -5.37 0.44
C GLY A 203 12.64 -6.85 0.09
N THR A 204 13.18 -7.11 -1.10
CA THR A 204 13.68 -8.44 -1.52
C THR A 204 14.90 -8.90 -0.71
N THR A 205 15.46 -8.02 0.13
CA THR A 205 16.55 -8.29 1.05
C THR A 205 16.05 -8.86 2.38
N ALA A 206 16.91 -9.58 3.11
CA ALA A 206 16.58 -10.19 4.40
C ALA A 206 16.14 -9.18 5.48
N ARG A 207 16.54 -7.90 5.37
CA ARG A 207 16.18 -6.84 6.31
C ARG A 207 15.37 -5.73 5.66
N PRO A 208 14.35 -5.18 6.35
CA PRO A 208 13.57 -4.04 5.86
C PRO A 208 14.45 -2.81 5.62
N LYS A 209 14.21 -2.09 4.51
CA LYS A 209 14.79 -0.77 4.26
C LYS A 209 13.99 0.29 5.01
N LEU A 210 14.64 1.39 5.38
CA LEU A 210 14.01 2.51 6.10
C LEU A 210 13.81 3.69 5.14
N VAL A 211 12.58 3.86 4.67
CA VAL A 211 12.19 4.92 3.72
C VAL A 211 11.87 6.20 4.48
N VAL A 212 12.54 7.31 4.13
CA VAL A 212 12.34 8.62 4.76
C VAL A 212 11.49 9.51 3.89
N HIS A 213 10.32 9.92 4.39
CA HIS A 213 9.49 10.97 3.81
C HIS A 213 9.48 12.23 4.65
N THR A 214 9.30 13.37 4.00
CA THR A 214 9.31 14.71 4.62
C THR A 214 7.89 15.26 4.79
N HIS A 215 7.77 16.40 5.48
CA HIS A 215 6.52 17.14 5.63
C HIS A 215 5.90 17.59 4.29
N VAL A 216 6.66 17.55 3.22
CA VAL A 216 6.20 17.89 1.86
C VAL A 216 6.10 16.66 0.98
N SER A 217 7.12 15.79 0.95
CA SER A 217 7.14 14.68 -0.01
C SER A 217 5.94 13.76 0.12
N TYR A 218 5.47 13.48 1.32
CA TYR A 218 4.36 12.54 1.51
C TYR A 218 2.99 13.23 1.51
N PRO A 219 2.70 14.21 2.40
CA PRO A 219 1.38 14.85 2.42
C PRO A 219 1.00 15.49 1.08
N ILE A 220 1.91 16.25 0.47
CA ILE A 220 1.67 16.93 -0.80
C ILE A 220 1.77 15.95 -1.99
N GLY A 221 2.69 15.00 -1.93
CA GLY A 221 2.80 13.93 -2.93
C GLY A 221 1.49 13.17 -3.13
N HIS A 222 0.65 13.08 -2.07
CA HIS A 222 -0.67 12.46 -2.15
C HIS A 222 -1.75 13.28 -2.87
N LEU A 223 -1.44 14.44 -3.42
CA LEU A 223 -2.29 15.08 -4.43
C LEU A 223 -2.45 14.20 -5.67
N SER A 224 -1.39 13.50 -6.09
CA SER A 224 -1.49 12.50 -7.17
C SER A 224 -2.42 11.35 -6.79
N THR A 225 -2.33 10.85 -5.55
CA THR A 225 -3.19 9.78 -5.05
C THR A 225 -4.64 10.24 -4.94
N MET A 226 -4.90 11.45 -4.45
CA MET A 226 -6.23 12.06 -4.40
C MET A 226 -6.87 12.08 -5.80
N PHE A 227 -6.12 12.52 -6.80
CA PHE A 227 -6.55 12.54 -8.20
C PHE A 227 -6.76 11.12 -8.75
N GLY A 228 -5.80 10.22 -8.55
CA GLY A 228 -5.88 8.83 -9.02
C GLY A 228 -7.08 8.07 -8.44
N LEU A 229 -7.38 8.25 -7.15
CA LEU A 229 -8.56 7.69 -6.50
C LEU A 229 -9.86 8.37 -6.94
N GLY A 230 -9.80 9.55 -7.56
CA GLY A 230 -10.97 10.32 -8.01
C GLY A 230 -11.80 10.89 -6.85
N LEU A 231 -11.14 11.25 -5.74
CA LEU A 231 -11.81 11.71 -4.51
C LEU A 231 -12.45 13.09 -4.67
N LYS A 232 -13.56 13.29 -3.93
CA LYS A 232 -14.29 14.56 -3.79
C LYS A 232 -14.44 14.92 -2.31
N PRO A 233 -14.64 16.21 -1.99
CA PRO A 233 -14.89 16.65 -0.61
C PRO A 233 -16.15 16.03 0.03
N SER A 234 -17.11 15.57 -0.78
CA SER A 234 -18.35 14.95 -0.33
C SER A 234 -18.25 13.44 -0.12
N ASP A 235 -17.09 12.82 -0.38
CA ASP A 235 -16.97 11.38 -0.28
C ASP A 235 -16.94 10.88 1.16
N ALA A 236 -17.57 9.72 1.35
CA ALA A 236 -17.35 8.78 2.44
C ALA A 236 -16.41 7.69 1.89
N HIS A 237 -15.12 7.79 2.23
CA HIS A 237 -14.08 6.94 1.65
C HIS A 237 -13.64 5.85 2.60
N LEU A 238 -13.84 4.59 2.21
CA LEU A 238 -13.34 3.42 2.92
C LEU A 238 -12.11 2.85 2.22
N ASN A 239 -11.04 2.59 2.98
CA ASN A 239 -9.88 1.86 2.48
C ASN A 239 -9.54 0.69 3.39
N ILE A 240 -9.28 -0.48 2.81
CA ILE A 240 -8.81 -1.64 3.54
C ILE A 240 -7.29 -1.73 3.40
N SER A 241 -6.61 -1.44 4.51
CA SER A 241 -5.17 -1.57 4.65
C SER A 241 -4.78 -1.49 6.13
N SER A 242 -3.71 -2.17 6.54
CA SER A 242 -3.18 -2.05 7.91
C SER A 242 -2.41 -0.74 8.11
N PRO A 243 -2.56 -0.07 9.26
CA PRO A 243 -1.88 1.19 9.59
C PRO A 243 -0.35 1.18 9.49
N GLY A 244 0.29 0.02 9.62
CA GLY A 244 1.74 -0.11 9.46
C GLY A 244 2.25 -0.02 8.02
N TRP A 245 1.35 0.03 7.03
CA TRP A 245 1.70 0.06 5.60
C TRP A 245 1.48 1.43 4.98
N ALA A 246 2.33 1.78 4.03
CA ALA A 246 2.24 3.03 3.29
C ALA A 246 0.85 3.26 2.67
N LYS A 247 0.24 2.22 2.09
CA LYS A 247 -1.10 2.29 1.49
C LYS A 247 -2.17 2.80 2.45
N HIS A 248 -2.04 2.52 3.76
CA HIS A 248 -2.96 3.08 4.76
C HIS A 248 -2.85 4.61 4.81
N ALA A 249 -1.64 5.15 4.92
CA ALA A 249 -1.43 6.60 4.93
C ALA A 249 -1.86 7.25 3.59
N TRP A 250 -1.72 6.55 2.46
CA TRP A 250 -2.21 7.04 1.18
C TRP A 250 -3.72 7.27 1.19
N SER A 251 -4.47 6.23 1.55
CA SER A 251 -5.90 6.11 1.28
C SER A 251 -6.76 6.18 2.55
N SER A 252 -6.17 6.16 3.75
CA SER A 252 -6.87 6.36 5.02
C SER A 252 -6.33 7.56 5.81
N PHE A 253 -5.57 8.48 5.17
CA PHE A 253 -5.06 9.68 5.84
C PHE A 253 -4.91 10.85 4.85
N PHE A 254 -3.83 10.88 4.04
CA PHE A 254 -3.47 12.05 3.26
C PHE A 254 -4.40 12.33 2.09
N ALA A 255 -4.65 11.37 1.20
CA ALA A 255 -5.43 11.62 -0.01
C ALA A 255 -6.89 12.02 0.30
N PRO A 256 -7.63 11.33 1.20
CA PRO A 256 -8.98 11.74 1.56
C PRO A 256 -9.04 13.12 2.20
N TRP A 257 -8.12 13.42 3.13
CA TRP A 257 -8.11 14.72 3.78
C TRP A 257 -7.48 15.84 2.93
N ASN A 258 -6.67 15.53 1.93
CA ASN A 258 -6.34 16.49 0.88
C ASN A 258 -7.62 16.88 0.09
N ALA A 259 -8.50 15.93 -0.18
CA ALA A 259 -9.80 16.21 -0.79
C ALA A 259 -10.76 16.93 0.18
N GLY A 260 -10.64 16.73 1.49
CA GLY A 260 -11.61 17.17 2.50
C GLY A 260 -12.76 16.17 2.68
N ALA A 261 -12.54 14.90 2.32
CA ALA A 261 -13.50 13.80 2.42
C ALA A 261 -13.53 13.19 3.83
N CYS A 262 -14.61 12.49 4.17
CA CYS A 262 -14.72 11.68 5.38
C CYS A 262 -14.00 10.35 5.17
N ILE A 263 -13.13 9.97 6.10
CA ILE A 263 -12.50 8.64 6.14
C ILE A 263 -13.39 7.69 6.93
N LEU A 264 -13.64 6.50 6.36
CA LEU A 264 -14.16 5.35 7.09
C LEU A 264 -13.05 4.33 7.29
N ALA A 265 -13.00 3.72 8.47
CA ALA A 265 -12.00 2.73 8.82
C ALA A 265 -12.63 1.56 9.59
N LEU A 266 -12.24 0.33 9.28
CA LEU A 266 -12.73 -0.86 9.97
C LEU A 266 -11.81 -1.18 11.16
N ASP A 267 -12.29 -1.04 12.39
CA ASP A 267 -11.60 -1.50 13.61
C ASP A 267 -12.09 -2.90 14.00
N LYS A 268 -12.08 -3.80 13.04
CA LYS A 268 -12.45 -5.20 13.18
C LYS A 268 -11.68 -6.06 12.21
N ARG A 269 -11.64 -7.37 12.47
CA ARG A 269 -11.05 -8.32 11.52
C ARG A 269 -11.81 -8.26 10.19
N PHE A 270 -11.08 -8.33 9.09
CA PHE A 270 -11.70 -8.37 7.77
C PHE A 270 -12.60 -9.59 7.62
N ASP A 271 -13.82 -9.33 7.19
CA ASP A 271 -14.80 -10.31 6.74
C ASP A 271 -15.48 -9.75 5.48
N ALA A 272 -15.56 -10.57 4.43
CA ALA A 272 -16.03 -10.12 3.12
C ALA A 272 -17.52 -9.69 3.15
N ARG A 273 -18.39 -10.49 3.81
CA ARG A 273 -19.82 -10.18 3.92
C ARG A 273 -20.06 -8.94 4.77
N ALA A 274 -19.47 -8.91 5.97
CA ALA A 274 -19.60 -7.76 6.85
C ALA A 274 -19.06 -6.47 6.21
N THR A 275 -18.01 -6.57 5.37
CA THR A 275 -17.50 -5.41 4.63
C THR A 275 -18.53 -4.91 3.60
N LEU A 276 -19.20 -5.81 2.87
CA LEU A 276 -20.24 -5.43 1.92
C LEU A 276 -21.46 -4.82 2.63
N ASP A 277 -21.83 -5.34 3.80
CA ASP A 277 -22.88 -4.76 4.64
C ASP A 277 -22.49 -3.33 5.10
N ASP A 278 -21.25 -3.12 5.53
CA ASP A 278 -20.73 -1.80 5.91
C ASP A 278 -20.74 -0.79 4.74
N LEU A 279 -20.41 -1.23 3.51
CA LEU A 279 -20.46 -0.36 2.34
C LEU A 279 -21.86 0.23 2.12
N VAL A 280 -22.90 -0.56 2.37
CA VAL A 280 -24.30 -0.11 2.24
C VAL A 280 -24.72 0.69 3.47
N ALA A 281 -24.52 0.14 4.69
CA ALA A 281 -25.02 0.73 5.93
C ALA A 281 -24.42 2.10 6.23
N HIS A 282 -23.19 2.35 5.80
CA HIS A 282 -22.47 3.61 6.05
C HIS A 282 -22.35 4.50 4.81
N GLU A 283 -23.12 4.19 3.76
CA GLU A 283 -23.24 4.99 2.53
C GLU A 283 -21.86 5.31 1.91
N VAL A 284 -20.99 4.29 1.82
CA VAL A 284 -19.66 4.45 1.25
C VAL A 284 -19.74 4.84 -0.22
N THR A 285 -19.16 5.98 -0.58
CA THR A 285 -19.18 6.50 -1.97
C THR A 285 -17.89 6.23 -2.73
N SER A 286 -16.78 5.97 -2.02
CA SER A 286 -15.49 5.67 -2.60
C SER A 286 -14.83 4.52 -1.80
N PHE A 287 -14.40 3.48 -2.52
CA PHE A 287 -13.83 2.29 -1.88
C PHE A 287 -12.49 1.89 -2.51
N CYS A 288 -11.47 1.70 -1.67
CA CYS A 288 -10.16 1.22 -2.09
C CYS A 288 -9.76 -0.01 -1.28
N ALA A 289 -9.39 -1.09 -1.98
CA ALA A 289 -8.95 -2.31 -1.33
C ALA A 289 -7.84 -3.00 -2.15
N PRO A 290 -6.98 -3.83 -1.54
CA PRO A 290 -6.00 -4.60 -2.30
C PRO A 290 -6.69 -5.70 -3.13
N PRO A 291 -6.06 -6.20 -4.20
CA PRO A 291 -6.60 -7.28 -5.02
C PRO A 291 -7.00 -8.52 -4.23
N THR A 292 -6.26 -8.87 -3.18
CA THR A 292 -6.60 -9.97 -2.27
C THR A 292 -7.97 -9.83 -1.61
N VAL A 293 -8.36 -8.61 -1.22
CA VAL A 293 -9.70 -8.31 -0.70
C VAL A 293 -10.74 -8.41 -1.80
N TRP A 294 -10.49 -7.80 -2.95
CA TRP A 294 -11.40 -7.85 -4.09
C TRP A 294 -11.69 -9.29 -4.54
N ARG A 295 -10.66 -10.17 -4.58
CA ARG A 295 -10.85 -11.59 -4.87
C ARG A 295 -11.80 -12.29 -3.90
N GLN A 296 -11.77 -11.94 -2.61
CA GLN A 296 -12.69 -12.50 -1.61
C GLN A 296 -14.12 -11.93 -1.78
N LEU A 297 -14.26 -10.63 -2.05
CA LEU A 297 -15.57 -10.01 -2.26
C LEU A 297 -16.30 -10.61 -3.46
N VAL A 298 -15.60 -10.83 -4.58
CA VAL A 298 -16.23 -11.38 -5.81
C VAL A 298 -16.57 -12.87 -5.72
N GLN A 299 -16.17 -13.58 -4.66
CA GLN A 299 -16.67 -14.92 -4.39
C GLN A 299 -18.12 -14.94 -3.87
N LEU A 300 -18.56 -13.79 -3.33
CA LEU A 300 -19.95 -13.62 -2.91
C LEU A 300 -20.81 -13.15 -4.10
N ASP A 301 -22.13 -13.40 -4.01
CA ASP A 301 -23.08 -12.84 -4.97
C ASP A 301 -23.27 -11.34 -4.72
N LEU A 302 -22.43 -10.53 -5.36
CA LEU A 302 -22.43 -9.06 -5.22
C LEU A 302 -23.79 -8.41 -5.55
N ALA A 303 -24.69 -9.12 -6.25
CA ALA A 303 -26.02 -8.61 -6.58
C ALA A 303 -26.91 -8.37 -5.33
N GLN A 304 -26.57 -8.98 -4.19
CA GLN A 304 -27.26 -8.80 -2.93
C GLN A 304 -27.01 -7.41 -2.29
N TRP A 305 -25.95 -6.72 -2.70
CA TRP A 305 -25.58 -5.40 -2.14
C TRP A 305 -25.67 -4.31 -3.21
N ARG A 306 -26.19 -3.16 -2.81
CA ARG A 306 -26.32 -1.96 -3.65
C ARG A 306 -25.70 -0.75 -2.94
N PRO A 307 -24.37 -0.75 -2.70
CA PRO A 307 -23.72 0.40 -2.08
C PRO A 307 -23.77 1.61 -3.02
N PRO A 308 -23.84 2.85 -2.50
CA PRO A 308 -23.86 4.07 -3.30
C PRO A 308 -22.46 4.44 -3.82
N LEU A 309 -21.68 3.44 -4.20
CA LEU A 309 -20.32 3.62 -4.68
C LEU A 309 -20.29 4.41 -5.99
N ARG A 310 -19.42 5.40 -6.04
CA ARG A 310 -19.08 6.20 -7.21
C ARG A 310 -17.73 5.79 -7.79
N GLU A 311 -16.76 5.52 -6.91
CA GLU A 311 -15.40 5.14 -7.28
C GLU A 311 -14.95 3.89 -6.54
N ILE A 312 -14.34 2.98 -7.28
CA ILE A 312 -13.74 1.77 -6.73
C ILE A 312 -12.32 1.59 -7.26
N ASN A 313 -11.39 1.34 -6.34
CA ASN A 313 -9.97 1.32 -6.65
C ASN A 313 -9.27 0.11 -6.05
N SER A 314 -8.20 -0.30 -6.71
CA SER A 314 -7.26 -1.30 -6.21
C SER A 314 -5.83 -0.80 -6.32
N ALA A 315 -5.00 -1.19 -5.36
CA ALA A 315 -3.57 -0.89 -5.36
C ALA A 315 -2.80 -1.84 -4.42
N GLY A 316 -1.51 -1.98 -4.67
CA GLY A 316 -0.57 -2.69 -3.79
C GLY A 316 -0.14 -4.06 -4.29
N GLU A 317 -0.90 -4.65 -5.19
CA GLU A 317 -0.62 -5.88 -5.92
C GLU A 317 -1.20 -5.74 -7.33
N PRO A 318 -0.78 -6.53 -8.31
CA PRO A 318 -1.41 -6.54 -9.62
C PRO A 318 -2.86 -7.05 -9.57
N LEU A 319 -3.74 -6.40 -10.32
CA LEU A 319 -5.17 -6.68 -10.34
C LEU A 319 -5.56 -7.54 -11.55
N ASN A 320 -6.24 -8.65 -11.30
CA ASN A 320 -6.69 -9.56 -12.34
C ASN A 320 -7.86 -8.97 -13.14
N PRO A 321 -7.82 -9.02 -14.48
CA PRO A 321 -8.91 -8.52 -15.35
C PRO A 321 -10.27 -9.16 -15.05
N GLU A 322 -10.31 -10.44 -14.68
CA GLU A 322 -11.56 -11.13 -14.34
C GLU A 322 -12.28 -10.50 -13.14
N VAL A 323 -11.54 -10.09 -12.12
CA VAL A 323 -12.12 -9.40 -10.96
C VAL A 323 -12.77 -8.08 -11.39
N ILE A 324 -12.11 -7.34 -12.29
CA ILE A 324 -12.65 -6.09 -12.86
C ILE A 324 -13.99 -6.36 -13.57
N GLU A 325 -14.04 -7.38 -14.41
CA GLU A 325 -15.24 -7.71 -15.21
C GLU A 325 -16.39 -8.23 -14.35
N ARG A 326 -16.12 -9.01 -13.30
CA ARG A 326 -17.15 -9.46 -12.33
C ARG A 326 -17.81 -8.28 -11.62
N VAL A 327 -17.00 -7.37 -11.09
CA VAL A 327 -17.51 -6.17 -10.40
C VAL A 327 -18.30 -5.28 -11.38
N ARG A 328 -17.76 -5.04 -12.58
CA ARG A 328 -18.40 -4.22 -13.61
C ARG A 328 -19.77 -4.77 -14.03
N ARG A 329 -19.88 -6.10 -14.18
CA ARG A 329 -21.13 -6.76 -14.57
C ARG A 329 -22.24 -6.54 -13.56
N VAL A 330 -21.91 -6.51 -12.25
CA VAL A 330 -22.93 -6.44 -11.19
C VAL A 330 -23.22 -5.01 -10.76
N TRP A 331 -22.16 -4.20 -10.55
CA TRP A 331 -22.31 -2.83 -10.04
C TRP A 331 -22.28 -1.75 -11.13
N GLY A 332 -21.94 -2.10 -12.38
CA GLY A 332 -21.78 -1.13 -13.47
C GLY A 332 -20.54 -0.23 -13.32
N LEU A 333 -19.72 -0.46 -12.30
CA LEU A 333 -18.51 0.30 -12.00
C LEU A 333 -17.26 -0.43 -12.47
N THR A 334 -16.30 0.30 -13.02
CA THR A 334 -15.01 -0.28 -13.39
C THR A 334 -14.03 -0.15 -12.23
N LEU A 335 -13.58 -1.29 -11.69
CA LEU A 335 -12.53 -1.34 -10.69
C LEU A 335 -11.21 -0.86 -11.33
N ARG A 336 -10.66 0.23 -10.79
CA ARG A 336 -9.48 0.91 -11.35
C ARG A 336 -8.21 0.48 -10.62
N ASP A 337 -7.24 0.00 -11.38
CA ASP A 337 -5.93 -0.35 -10.85
C ASP A 337 -5.00 0.86 -10.79
N SER A 338 -4.05 0.81 -9.87
CA SER A 338 -3.05 1.87 -9.70
C SER A 338 -1.76 1.34 -9.07
N TYR A 339 -0.66 2.03 -9.34
CA TYR A 339 0.67 1.64 -8.93
C TYR A 339 1.41 2.77 -8.22
N GLY A 340 2.18 2.38 -7.23
CA GLY A 340 3.14 3.18 -6.50
C GLY A 340 3.85 2.32 -5.46
N GLN A 341 4.83 2.91 -4.81
CA GLN A 341 5.64 2.24 -3.78
C GLN A 341 5.59 3.02 -2.46
N THR A 342 6.15 2.46 -1.39
CA THR A 342 6.39 3.22 -0.15
C THR A 342 7.30 4.41 -0.41
N GLU A 343 8.27 4.24 -1.29
CA GLU A 343 9.26 5.22 -1.71
C GLU A 343 8.67 6.37 -2.53
N THR A 344 7.47 6.17 -3.06
CA THR A 344 6.73 7.16 -3.85
C THR A 344 5.33 7.38 -3.25
N THR A 345 4.47 8.07 -3.96
CA THR A 345 3.02 8.01 -3.75
C THR A 345 2.41 7.22 -4.93
N MET A 346 1.11 7.31 -5.17
CA MET A 346 0.52 6.75 -6.40
C MET A 346 1.07 7.52 -7.61
N MET A 347 1.82 6.85 -8.47
CA MET A 347 2.51 7.47 -9.61
C MET A 347 1.93 7.08 -10.97
N ILE A 348 1.26 5.94 -11.05
CA ILE A 348 0.55 5.45 -12.23
C ILE A 348 -0.87 5.08 -11.81
N GLY A 349 -1.87 5.41 -12.61
CA GLY A 349 -3.25 5.08 -12.27
C GLY A 349 -4.21 5.17 -13.45
N ASN A 350 -5.27 4.38 -13.38
CA ASN A 350 -6.45 4.52 -14.23
C ASN A 350 -7.34 5.64 -13.63
N ALA A 351 -6.93 6.91 -13.81
CA ALA A 351 -7.67 8.05 -13.26
C ALA A 351 -9.05 8.23 -13.91
N VAL A 352 -9.93 8.94 -13.23
CA VAL A 352 -11.21 9.37 -13.80
C VAL A 352 -10.95 10.27 -15.03
N GLY A 353 -11.84 10.25 -16.00
CA GLY A 353 -11.72 11.07 -17.21
C GLY A 353 -10.76 10.52 -18.27
N GLN A 354 -10.27 9.29 -18.13
CA GLN A 354 -9.55 8.57 -19.17
C GLN A 354 -10.20 7.23 -19.51
N LYS A 355 -9.91 6.71 -20.71
CA LYS A 355 -10.27 5.34 -21.06
C LYS A 355 -9.55 4.40 -20.11
N ILE A 356 -10.25 3.42 -19.55
CA ILE A 356 -9.68 2.39 -18.69
C ILE A 356 -9.35 1.18 -19.56
N VAL A 357 -8.11 0.68 -19.44
CA VAL A 357 -7.64 -0.54 -20.11
C VAL A 357 -7.47 -1.62 -19.06
N ALA A 358 -8.30 -2.66 -19.12
CA ALA A 358 -8.25 -3.77 -18.18
C ALA A 358 -6.87 -4.47 -18.26
N GLY A 359 -6.29 -4.79 -17.09
CA GLY A 359 -4.93 -5.36 -16.99
C GLY A 359 -3.81 -4.33 -17.03
N SER A 360 -4.09 -3.06 -17.38
CA SER A 360 -3.13 -1.98 -17.26
C SER A 360 -3.26 -1.26 -15.91
N MET A 361 -2.13 -0.87 -15.33
CA MET A 361 -2.10 0.02 -14.16
C MET A 361 -2.54 1.45 -14.48
N GLY A 362 -2.76 1.77 -15.77
CA GLY A 362 -3.10 3.11 -16.25
C GLY A 362 -1.90 3.89 -16.80
N ARG A 363 -1.97 5.21 -16.70
CA ARG A 363 -0.95 6.14 -17.20
C ARG A 363 -0.34 6.96 -16.06
N PRO A 364 0.83 7.61 -16.27
CA PRO A 364 1.46 8.46 -15.26
C PRO A 364 0.52 9.55 -14.76
N LEU A 365 0.32 9.64 -13.43
CA LEU A 365 -0.54 10.63 -12.81
C LEU A 365 0.05 12.05 -12.87
N PRO A 366 -0.77 13.11 -12.68
CA PRO A 366 -0.29 14.48 -12.64
C PRO A 366 0.92 14.67 -11.72
N GLY A 367 1.96 15.34 -12.21
CA GLY A 367 3.21 15.57 -11.50
C GLY A 367 4.25 14.45 -11.61
N TYR A 368 3.92 13.30 -12.20
CA TYR A 368 4.88 12.21 -12.43
C TYR A 368 5.27 12.07 -13.91
N ARG A 369 6.57 12.02 -14.16
CA ARG A 369 7.16 11.45 -15.36
C ARG A 369 7.64 10.04 -15.02
N VAL A 370 7.24 9.06 -15.84
CA VAL A 370 7.63 7.66 -15.68
C VAL A 370 8.37 7.23 -16.95
N ALA A 371 9.58 6.72 -16.79
CA ALA A 371 10.37 6.07 -17.82
C ALA A 371 10.31 4.55 -17.63
N LEU A 372 10.51 3.79 -18.69
CA LEU A 372 10.83 2.37 -18.66
C LEU A 372 12.25 2.23 -19.17
N LEU A 373 13.14 1.60 -18.39
CA LEU A 373 14.54 1.44 -18.74
C LEU A 373 14.83 0.00 -19.15
N ASP A 374 15.39 -0.16 -20.35
CA ASP A 374 15.86 -1.45 -20.84
C ASP A 374 17.11 -1.97 -20.09
N ALA A 375 17.71 -3.04 -20.57
CA ALA A 375 18.90 -3.64 -19.97
C ALA A 375 20.14 -2.72 -20.03
N ASP A 376 20.22 -1.85 -21.01
CA ASP A 376 21.29 -0.88 -21.21
C ASP A 376 21.06 0.42 -20.44
N GLY A 377 19.90 0.56 -19.78
CA GLY A 377 19.50 1.74 -19.03
C GLY A 377 18.95 2.87 -19.88
N LEU A 378 18.58 2.58 -21.12
CA LEU A 378 17.95 3.53 -22.05
C LEU A 378 16.42 3.49 -21.91
N GLU A 379 15.77 4.63 -22.19
CA GLU A 379 14.29 4.69 -22.19
C GLU A 379 13.74 3.87 -23.38
N ALA A 380 12.80 2.95 -23.08
CA ALA A 380 12.16 2.04 -24.03
C ALA A 380 10.67 1.87 -23.68
N ASP A 381 9.94 1.08 -24.50
CA ASP A 381 8.54 0.74 -24.23
C ASP A 381 8.38 -0.54 -23.39
N GLU A 382 9.48 -1.23 -23.09
CA GLU A 382 9.55 -2.32 -22.12
C GLU A 382 10.80 -2.17 -21.25
N GLY A 383 10.66 -2.28 -19.94
CA GLY A 383 11.79 -2.18 -19.05
C GLY A 383 11.41 -1.93 -17.60
N GLU A 384 12.41 -1.62 -16.80
CA GLU A 384 12.22 -1.28 -15.39
C GLU A 384 11.59 0.10 -15.25
N ILE A 385 10.52 0.18 -14.46
CA ILE A 385 9.87 1.44 -14.13
C ILE A 385 10.84 2.34 -13.38
N ALA A 386 11.02 3.56 -13.87
CA ALA A 386 11.95 4.52 -13.30
C ALA A 386 11.39 5.94 -13.27
N ILE A 387 11.85 6.73 -12.32
CA ILE A 387 11.52 8.16 -12.20
C ILE A 387 12.77 8.96 -12.56
N PRO A 388 12.74 9.79 -13.63
CA PRO A 388 13.86 10.67 -13.96
C PRO A 388 14.09 11.73 -12.87
N LEU A 389 15.31 11.83 -12.36
CA LEU A 389 15.63 12.76 -11.27
C LEU A 389 15.87 14.21 -11.72
N ASN A 390 16.05 14.45 -13.02
CA ASN A 390 16.06 15.81 -13.58
C ASN A 390 14.67 16.49 -13.53
N SER A 391 13.60 15.70 -13.38
CA SER A 391 12.23 16.14 -13.16
C SER A 391 11.65 15.49 -11.90
N ARG A 392 12.45 15.44 -10.83
CA ARG A 392 12.12 14.77 -9.57
C ARG A 392 10.75 15.21 -9.05
N PRO A 393 9.78 14.29 -8.93
CA PRO A 393 8.47 14.61 -8.36
C PRO A 393 8.57 14.83 -6.86
N LEU A 394 7.69 15.68 -6.33
CA LEU A 394 7.67 15.97 -4.89
C LEU A 394 7.33 14.73 -4.06
N GLY A 395 6.51 13.82 -4.59
CA GLY A 395 6.12 12.58 -3.91
C GLY A 395 7.20 11.50 -3.80
N LEU A 396 8.39 11.71 -4.37
CA LEU A 396 9.50 10.77 -4.19
C LEU A 396 10.15 10.95 -2.81
N MET A 397 10.42 9.85 -2.10
CA MET A 397 11.09 9.83 -0.80
C MET A 397 12.37 10.67 -0.78
N ARG A 398 12.78 11.15 0.38
CA ARG A 398 14.07 11.85 0.54
C ARG A 398 15.25 10.91 0.29
N GLY A 399 15.15 9.68 0.77
CA GLY A 399 16.16 8.63 0.65
C GLY A 399 15.90 7.49 1.64
N TYR A 400 16.89 6.64 1.80
CA TYR A 400 16.90 5.58 2.80
C TYR A 400 17.73 5.99 4.01
N GLN A 401 17.24 5.67 5.21
CA GLN A 401 18.05 5.77 6.41
C GLN A 401 18.86 4.49 6.57
N GLU A 402 20.16 4.63 6.81
CA GLU A 402 21.07 3.53 7.15
C GLU A 402 20.98 3.19 8.66
N ASP A 403 21.58 2.07 9.07
CA ASP A 403 21.52 1.59 10.46
C ASP A 403 22.21 2.55 11.44
N ASP A 404 23.22 3.28 10.99
CA ASP A 404 23.89 4.36 11.76
C ASP A 404 23.04 5.64 11.88
N GLY A 405 21.89 5.70 11.19
CA GLY A 405 20.95 6.81 11.17
C GLY A 405 21.27 7.88 10.14
N THR A 406 22.33 7.71 9.34
CA THR A 406 22.63 8.60 8.22
C THR A 406 21.59 8.44 7.11
N LEU A 407 21.36 9.51 6.35
CA LEU A 407 20.48 9.47 5.19
C LEU A 407 21.31 9.18 3.94
N ARG A 408 20.97 8.12 3.22
CA ARG A 408 21.43 7.86 1.85
C ARG A 408 20.41 8.44 0.88
N PRO A 409 20.69 9.59 0.25
CA PRO A 409 19.74 10.23 -0.65
C PRO A 409 19.52 9.40 -1.93
N VAL A 410 18.45 9.72 -2.66
CA VAL A 410 18.22 9.18 -4.01
C VAL A 410 19.03 10.00 -4.99
N GLU A 411 20.01 9.38 -5.66
CA GLU A 411 20.98 10.02 -6.56
C GLU A 411 21.03 9.30 -7.92
N GLY A 412 21.69 9.93 -8.91
CA GLY A 412 21.85 9.44 -10.27
C GLY A 412 20.88 10.08 -11.26
N ALA A 413 20.73 9.48 -12.44
CA ALA A 413 19.82 9.97 -13.47
C ALA A 413 18.36 9.56 -13.20
N TYR A 414 18.15 8.40 -12.57
CA TYR A 414 16.85 7.81 -12.32
C TYR A 414 16.76 7.18 -10.93
N TYR A 415 15.58 7.29 -10.29
CA TYR A 415 15.18 6.36 -9.25
C TYR A 415 14.58 5.12 -9.91
N ARG A 416 15.15 3.95 -9.68
CA ARG A 416 14.72 2.65 -10.23
C ARG A 416 13.87 1.91 -9.21
N THR A 417 12.69 1.45 -9.65
CA THR A 417 11.71 0.84 -8.72
C THR A 417 11.94 -0.63 -8.45
N GLY A 418 12.69 -1.32 -9.31
CA GLY A 418 12.82 -2.77 -9.30
C GLY A 418 11.60 -3.50 -9.88
N ASP A 419 10.64 -2.78 -10.45
CA ASP A 419 9.44 -3.33 -11.09
C ASP A 419 9.55 -3.15 -12.60
N VAL A 420 9.16 -4.17 -13.38
CA VAL A 420 9.23 -4.19 -14.84
C VAL A 420 7.82 -4.04 -15.40
N ALA A 421 7.71 -3.27 -16.48
CA ALA A 421 6.44 -3.01 -17.17
C ALA A 421 6.64 -2.88 -18.67
N THR A 422 5.54 -2.92 -19.41
CA THR A 422 5.44 -2.53 -20.82
C THR A 422 4.56 -1.30 -20.97
N ARG A 423 4.79 -0.51 -22.01
CA ARG A 423 4.00 0.67 -22.36
C ARG A 423 3.44 0.50 -23.77
N ASP A 424 2.15 0.69 -23.94
CA ASP A 424 1.52 0.68 -25.25
C ASP A 424 1.64 2.04 -25.98
N ALA A 425 1.23 2.08 -27.26
CA ALA A 425 1.25 3.27 -28.09
C ALA A 425 0.37 4.43 -27.56
N HIS A 426 -0.54 4.16 -26.62
CA HIS A 426 -1.40 5.16 -25.98
C HIS A 426 -0.87 5.59 -24.60
N GLY A 427 0.29 5.05 -24.18
CA GLY A 427 0.96 5.38 -22.92
C GLY A 427 0.43 4.62 -21.70
N PHE A 428 -0.41 3.60 -21.89
CA PHE A 428 -0.85 2.73 -20.80
C PHE A 428 0.26 1.77 -20.41
N ILE A 429 0.49 1.65 -19.11
CA ILE A 429 1.57 0.87 -18.53
C ILE A 429 1.00 -0.40 -17.92
N THR A 430 1.49 -1.55 -18.35
CA THR A 430 1.09 -2.87 -17.87
C THR A 430 2.23 -3.49 -17.07
N TYR A 431 1.92 -3.96 -15.87
CA TYR A 431 2.88 -4.60 -14.97
C TYR A 431 3.32 -5.96 -15.53
N VAL A 432 4.62 -6.21 -15.55
CA VAL A 432 5.19 -7.50 -15.97
C VAL A 432 5.65 -8.30 -14.76
N GLY A 433 6.32 -7.69 -13.80
CA GLY A 433 6.83 -8.37 -12.61
C GLY A 433 7.94 -7.62 -11.92
N ARG A 434 8.42 -8.18 -10.82
CA ARG A 434 9.65 -7.72 -10.19
C ARG A 434 10.84 -8.04 -11.11
N ALA A 435 11.82 -7.17 -11.18
CA ALA A 435 13.02 -7.39 -11.97
C ALA A 435 13.79 -8.65 -11.54
N ASP A 436 13.71 -8.98 -10.25
CA ASP A 436 14.31 -10.16 -9.62
C ASP A 436 13.44 -11.43 -9.64
N ASP A 437 12.15 -11.31 -9.98
CA ASP A 437 11.21 -12.44 -10.09
C ASP A 437 10.98 -12.86 -11.56
N VAL A 438 11.10 -11.93 -12.51
CA VAL A 438 11.03 -12.25 -13.95
C VAL A 438 12.22 -13.12 -14.33
N PHE A 439 11.98 -14.24 -14.97
CA PHE A 439 13.01 -15.23 -15.28
C PHE A 439 13.02 -15.65 -16.75
N LYS A 440 14.14 -16.22 -17.19
CA LYS A 440 14.26 -16.79 -18.53
C LYS A 440 13.94 -18.30 -18.46
N SER A 441 13.18 -18.76 -19.43
CA SER A 441 12.97 -20.19 -19.70
C SER A 441 13.12 -20.42 -21.21
N ASN A 442 14.09 -21.20 -21.63
CA ASN A 442 14.52 -21.29 -23.04
C ASN A 442 14.77 -19.88 -23.57
N ASP A 443 15.32 -19.08 -23.78
CA ASP A 443 15.50 -17.71 -24.31
C ASP A 443 14.29 -16.75 -24.16
N TYR A 444 13.16 -17.22 -23.64
CA TYR A 444 11.98 -16.39 -23.37
C TYR A 444 11.99 -15.82 -21.95
N ARG A 445 11.71 -14.53 -21.86
CA ARG A 445 11.50 -13.85 -20.58
C ARG A 445 10.06 -14.07 -20.14
N LEU A 446 9.86 -14.67 -18.95
CA LEU A 446 8.55 -15.02 -18.43
C LEU A 446 8.19 -14.17 -17.21
N SER A 447 6.97 -13.70 -17.19
CA SER A 447 6.35 -13.02 -16.06
C SER A 447 5.68 -14.05 -15.14
N PRO A 448 6.13 -14.22 -13.89
CA PRO A 448 5.38 -15.01 -12.92
C PRO A 448 3.93 -14.56 -12.78
N PHE A 449 3.71 -13.24 -12.73
CA PHE A 449 2.38 -12.67 -12.59
C PHE A 449 1.42 -13.04 -13.72
N GLU A 450 1.87 -13.01 -14.97
CA GLU A 450 1.05 -13.41 -16.11
C GLU A 450 0.58 -14.88 -15.97
N LEU A 451 1.50 -15.76 -15.58
CA LEU A 451 1.21 -17.19 -15.41
C LEU A 451 0.29 -17.45 -14.21
N GLU A 452 0.52 -16.74 -13.12
CA GLU A 452 -0.32 -16.79 -11.92
C GLU A 452 -1.73 -16.27 -12.19
N SER A 453 -1.85 -15.21 -13.01
CA SER A 453 -3.15 -14.65 -13.39
C SER A 453 -4.02 -15.67 -14.11
N VAL A 454 -3.44 -16.44 -15.04
CA VAL A 454 -4.17 -17.50 -15.75
C VAL A 454 -4.54 -18.65 -14.80
N LEU A 455 -3.66 -19.01 -13.86
CA LEU A 455 -3.97 -20.06 -12.86
C LEU A 455 -5.16 -19.68 -11.97
N ILE A 456 -5.25 -18.43 -11.54
CA ILE A 456 -6.32 -17.95 -10.65
C ILE A 456 -7.68 -17.87 -11.36
N GLU A 457 -7.73 -17.86 -12.69
CA GLU A 457 -8.99 -17.98 -13.46
C GLU A 457 -9.68 -19.33 -13.28
N HIS A 458 -8.93 -20.36 -12.89
CA HIS A 458 -9.47 -21.69 -12.67
C HIS A 458 -10.21 -21.78 -11.34
N GLU A 459 -11.45 -22.29 -11.34
CA GLU A 459 -12.34 -22.34 -10.16
C GLU A 459 -11.77 -23.09 -8.94
N ALA A 460 -10.86 -24.04 -9.18
CA ALA A 460 -10.23 -24.81 -8.11
C ALA A 460 -9.03 -24.08 -7.47
N VAL A 461 -8.60 -22.91 -7.98
CA VAL A 461 -7.40 -22.21 -7.53
C VAL A 461 -7.77 -20.95 -6.75
N VAL A 462 -7.29 -20.86 -5.50
CA VAL A 462 -7.45 -19.65 -4.66
C VAL A 462 -6.26 -18.73 -4.80
N GLU A 463 -5.05 -19.30 -4.76
CA GLU A 463 -3.80 -18.55 -4.90
C GLU A 463 -2.79 -19.39 -5.69
N ALA A 464 -1.89 -18.71 -6.39
CA ALA A 464 -0.78 -19.34 -7.08
C ALA A 464 0.49 -18.48 -7.00
N ALA A 465 1.63 -19.14 -7.02
CA ALA A 465 2.95 -18.51 -7.16
C ALA A 465 3.77 -19.28 -8.20
N VAL A 466 4.33 -18.58 -9.18
CA VAL A 466 5.19 -19.19 -10.19
C VAL A 466 6.64 -18.78 -9.97
N VAL A 467 7.52 -19.77 -10.01
CA VAL A 467 8.97 -19.56 -9.90
C VAL A 467 9.72 -20.39 -10.93
N PRO A 468 10.97 -20.02 -11.31
CA PRO A 468 11.83 -20.86 -12.11
C PRO A 468 12.25 -22.09 -11.29
N ALA A 469 11.98 -23.29 -11.80
CA ALA A 469 12.52 -24.52 -11.27
C ALA A 469 13.68 -25.00 -12.16
N PRO A 470 14.84 -25.40 -11.60
CA PRO A 470 15.97 -25.92 -12.37
C PRO A 470 15.57 -27.15 -13.22
N ASP A 471 16.05 -27.20 -14.47
CA ASP A 471 15.76 -28.28 -15.42
C ASP A 471 17.01 -28.62 -16.24
N ALA A 472 17.30 -29.90 -16.37
CA ALA A 472 18.52 -30.38 -17.02
C ALA A 472 18.58 -30.05 -18.53
N ALA A 473 17.44 -30.00 -19.21
CA ALA A 473 17.36 -29.75 -20.66
C ALA A 473 17.15 -28.28 -21.01
N ARG A 474 16.52 -27.49 -20.11
CA ARG A 474 16.03 -26.13 -20.42
C ARG A 474 16.57 -25.04 -19.49
N LEU A 475 17.58 -25.35 -18.67
CA LEU A 475 18.10 -24.53 -17.59
C LEU A 475 17.04 -24.29 -16.50
N THR A 476 15.90 -23.71 -16.85
CA THR A 476 14.75 -23.54 -15.95
C THR A 476 13.42 -23.78 -16.68
N VAL A 477 12.43 -24.23 -15.92
CA VAL A 477 11.04 -24.34 -16.37
C VAL A 477 10.10 -23.64 -15.39
N PRO A 478 8.96 -23.11 -15.84
CA PRO A 478 7.96 -22.55 -14.95
C PRO A 478 7.36 -23.62 -14.06
N LYS A 479 7.45 -23.44 -12.74
CA LYS A 479 6.79 -24.24 -11.72
C LYS A 479 5.79 -23.40 -10.95
N ALA A 480 4.56 -23.87 -10.85
CA ALA A 480 3.50 -23.26 -10.07
C ALA A 480 3.35 -23.95 -8.71
N TYR A 481 3.30 -23.16 -7.66
CA TYR A 481 2.79 -23.55 -6.35
C TYR A 481 1.33 -23.09 -6.28
N VAL A 482 0.42 -23.99 -5.94
CA VAL A 482 -1.02 -23.75 -6.02
C VAL A 482 -1.70 -24.05 -4.70
N VAL A 483 -2.49 -23.09 -4.21
CA VAL A 483 -3.42 -23.27 -3.11
C VAL A 483 -4.81 -23.55 -3.70
N LEU A 484 -5.38 -24.69 -3.38
CA LEU A 484 -6.70 -25.09 -3.86
C LEU A 484 -7.84 -24.50 -3.03
N ALA A 485 -9.00 -24.34 -3.65
CA ALA A 485 -10.24 -24.00 -2.98
C ALA A 485 -10.64 -25.08 -1.96
N GLU A 486 -11.37 -24.67 -0.93
CA GLU A 486 -11.86 -25.57 0.13
C GLU A 486 -12.69 -26.71 -0.48
N GLY A 487 -12.46 -27.93 0.03
CA GLY A 487 -13.13 -29.15 -0.46
C GLY A 487 -12.51 -29.76 -1.73
N ARG A 488 -11.47 -29.16 -2.32
CA ARG A 488 -10.74 -29.75 -3.46
C ARG A 488 -9.57 -30.61 -2.96
N THR A 489 -9.38 -31.78 -3.57
CA THR A 489 -8.30 -32.71 -3.21
C THR A 489 -7.06 -32.47 -4.09
N PRO A 490 -5.84 -32.33 -3.51
CA PRO A 490 -4.62 -32.13 -4.27
C PRO A 490 -4.11 -33.45 -4.88
N ASP A 491 -4.76 -33.90 -5.94
CA ASP A 491 -4.52 -35.19 -6.60
C ASP A 491 -4.14 -35.03 -8.08
N ARG A 492 -3.93 -36.17 -8.74
CA ARG A 492 -3.58 -36.25 -10.16
C ARG A 492 -4.68 -35.70 -11.07
N ALA A 493 -5.95 -35.84 -10.69
CA ALA A 493 -7.07 -35.43 -11.53
C ALA A 493 -7.13 -33.91 -11.61
N ILE A 494 -7.02 -33.21 -10.48
CA ILE A 494 -6.93 -31.74 -10.44
C ILE A 494 -5.66 -31.23 -11.15
N ALA A 495 -4.53 -31.89 -11.00
CA ALA A 495 -3.30 -31.50 -11.70
C ALA A 495 -3.46 -31.61 -13.24
N LEU A 496 -4.09 -32.66 -13.72
CA LEU A 496 -4.39 -32.85 -15.16
C LEU A 496 -5.33 -31.76 -15.68
N ASP A 497 -6.39 -31.46 -14.93
CA ASP A 497 -7.35 -30.42 -15.25
C ASP A 497 -6.69 -29.04 -15.37
N LEU A 498 -5.85 -28.68 -14.39
CA LEU A 498 -5.06 -27.45 -14.42
C LEU A 498 -4.10 -27.41 -15.63
N PHE A 499 -3.39 -28.49 -15.95
CA PHE A 499 -2.50 -28.51 -17.12
C PHE A 499 -3.28 -28.33 -18.43
N ARG A 500 -4.46 -28.97 -18.58
CA ARG A 500 -5.34 -28.77 -19.75
C ARG A 500 -5.77 -27.31 -19.87
N PHE A 501 -6.32 -26.78 -18.79
CA PHE A 501 -6.75 -25.39 -18.71
C PHE A 501 -5.64 -24.40 -19.11
N LEU A 502 -4.41 -24.61 -18.60
CA LEU A 502 -3.26 -23.78 -18.90
C LEU A 502 -2.78 -23.95 -20.35
N ASN A 503 -2.79 -25.17 -20.88
CA ASN A 503 -2.34 -25.43 -22.25
C ASN A 503 -3.26 -24.81 -23.31
N GLU A 504 -4.54 -24.63 -23.00
CA GLU A 504 -5.52 -23.94 -23.86
C GLU A 504 -5.33 -22.41 -23.88
N ARG A 505 -4.80 -21.84 -22.80
CA ARG A 505 -4.72 -20.37 -22.58
C ARG A 505 -3.34 -19.80 -22.73
N LEU A 506 -2.31 -20.60 -22.48
CA LEU A 506 -0.92 -20.15 -22.55
C LEU A 506 -0.24 -20.59 -23.85
N ALA A 507 0.47 -19.67 -24.47
CA ALA A 507 1.35 -19.99 -25.61
C ALA A 507 2.37 -21.08 -25.21
N PRO A 508 2.80 -21.96 -26.14
CA PRO A 508 3.67 -23.10 -25.83
C PRO A 508 4.93 -22.79 -25.02
N TYR A 509 5.55 -21.61 -25.26
CA TYR A 509 6.76 -21.19 -24.53
C TYR A 509 6.48 -20.68 -23.11
N LYS A 510 5.21 -20.35 -22.78
CA LYS A 510 4.75 -19.89 -21.46
C LYS A 510 4.18 -21.03 -20.60
N ARG A 511 4.05 -22.25 -21.13
CA ARG A 511 3.39 -23.35 -20.44
C ARG A 511 4.08 -23.72 -19.14
N ILE A 512 3.31 -23.78 -18.07
CA ILE A 512 3.74 -24.30 -16.77
C ILE A 512 4.06 -25.79 -16.94
N ARG A 513 5.22 -26.23 -16.44
CA ARG A 513 5.72 -27.59 -16.57
C ARG A 513 5.60 -28.41 -15.30
N ARG A 514 5.50 -27.73 -14.16
CA ARG A 514 5.40 -28.39 -12.85
C ARG A 514 4.34 -27.67 -12.02
N ILE A 515 3.49 -28.42 -11.34
CA ILE A 515 2.50 -27.92 -10.39
C ILE A 515 2.74 -28.63 -9.07
N GLU A 516 2.85 -27.87 -7.99
CA GLU A 516 2.91 -28.39 -6.63
C GLU A 516 1.77 -27.79 -5.81
N PHE A 517 0.99 -28.63 -5.14
CA PHE A 517 -0.04 -28.19 -4.22
C PHE A 517 0.59 -27.95 -2.84
N ALA A 518 0.68 -26.70 -2.42
CA ALA A 518 1.30 -26.31 -1.18
C ALA A 518 0.80 -24.94 -0.69
N GLU A 519 0.94 -24.70 0.60
CA GLU A 519 0.78 -23.35 1.16
C GLU A 519 1.89 -22.43 0.67
N LEU A 520 1.57 -21.14 0.49
CA LEU A 520 2.51 -20.15 0.01
C LEU A 520 3.14 -19.39 1.19
N PRO A 521 4.48 -19.27 1.24
CA PRO A 521 5.15 -18.45 2.23
C PRO A 521 4.81 -16.98 1.98
N LYS A 522 4.42 -16.28 3.04
CA LYS A 522 3.99 -14.89 2.96
C LYS A 522 4.76 -13.99 3.90
N THR A 523 4.91 -12.74 3.51
CA THR A 523 5.33 -11.67 4.43
C THR A 523 4.21 -11.35 5.42
N ILE A 524 4.52 -10.60 6.46
CA ILE A 524 3.52 -10.07 7.41
C ILE A 524 2.43 -9.25 6.69
N SER A 525 2.76 -8.66 5.53
CA SER A 525 1.81 -7.92 4.68
C SER A 525 0.94 -8.78 3.77
N GLY A 526 1.11 -10.11 3.81
CA GLY A 526 0.38 -11.04 2.93
C GLY A 526 1.00 -11.26 1.56
N LYS A 527 2.11 -10.59 1.22
CA LYS A 527 2.80 -10.77 -0.07
C LYS A 527 3.56 -12.08 -0.12
N ILE A 528 3.47 -12.79 -1.24
CA ILE A 528 4.15 -14.07 -1.48
C ILE A 528 5.67 -13.87 -1.48
N ARG A 529 6.39 -14.71 -0.75
CA ARG A 529 7.86 -14.71 -0.66
C ARG A 529 8.48 -15.67 -1.69
N ARG A 530 8.47 -15.27 -2.96
CA ARG A 530 9.01 -16.11 -4.06
C ARG A 530 10.48 -16.47 -3.89
N VAL A 531 11.25 -15.64 -3.18
CA VAL A 531 12.66 -15.96 -2.85
C VAL A 531 12.79 -17.26 -2.06
N GLU A 532 11.87 -17.54 -1.14
CA GLU A 532 11.86 -18.82 -0.39
C GLU A 532 11.52 -19.99 -1.28
N LEU A 533 10.54 -19.82 -2.17
CA LEU A 533 10.16 -20.86 -3.13
C LEU A 533 11.30 -21.16 -4.11
N ARG A 534 12.01 -20.13 -4.61
CA ARG A 534 13.21 -20.31 -5.44
C ARG A 534 14.33 -21.04 -4.69
N GLY A 535 14.56 -20.68 -3.43
CA GLY A 535 15.54 -21.37 -2.58
C GLY A 535 15.20 -22.86 -2.40
N ARG A 536 13.91 -23.16 -2.18
CA ARG A 536 13.42 -24.54 -2.07
C ARG A 536 13.66 -25.33 -3.36
N GLU A 537 13.38 -24.76 -4.54
CA GLU A 537 13.63 -25.40 -5.82
C GLU A 537 15.12 -25.68 -6.06
N ALA A 538 15.97 -24.73 -5.68
CA ALA A 538 17.43 -24.93 -5.79
C ALA A 538 17.92 -26.08 -4.89
N GLU A 539 17.37 -26.23 -3.68
CA GLU A 539 17.74 -27.33 -2.77
C GLU A 539 17.19 -28.68 -3.25
N LEU A 540 15.96 -28.74 -3.75
CA LEU A 540 15.40 -29.95 -4.34
C LEU A 540 16.21 -30.41 -5.55
N ALA A 541 16.63 -29.48 -6.40
CA ALA A 541 17.45 -29.80 -7.58
C ALA A 541 18.83 -30.37 -7.21
N LYS A 542 19.48 -29.84 -6.17
CA LYS A 542 20.78 -30.37 -5.67
C LYS A 542 20.66 -31.82 -5.20
N ARG A 543 19.53 -32.20 -4.64
CA ARG A 543 19.26 -33.57 -4.14
C ARG A 543 18.66 -34.49 -5.21
N ALA A 544 18.42 -34.00 -6.42
CA ALA A 544 17.65 -34.67 -7.46
C ALA A 544 16.29 -35.19 -6.94
N ASP A 545 15.67 -34.45 -6.03
CA ASP A 545 14.47 -34.83 -5.31
C ASP A 545 13.22 -34.16 -5.92
N ARG A 546 12.05 -34.69 -5.56
CA ARG A 546 10.74 -34.22 -5.99
C ARG A 546 9.85 -34.04 -4.77
N ALA A 547 9.10 -32.93 -4.73
CA ALA A 547 8.18 -32.71 -3.64
C ALA A 547 7.00 -33.72 -3.69
N PRO A 548 6.47 -34.16 -2.53
CA PRO A 548 5.44 -35.24 -2.48
C PRO A 548 4.15 -34.94 -3.25
N LYS A 549 3.77 -33.65 -3.37
CA LYS A 549 2.55 -33.21 -4.08
C LYS A 549 2.89 -32.44 -5.36
N GLU A 550 4.05 -32.70 -5.94
CA GLU A 550 4.46 -32.15 -7.23
C GLU A 550 4.01 -33.05 -8.37
N PHE A 551 3.41 -32.48 -9.38
CA PHE A 551 3.03 -33.11 -10.64
C PHE A 551 3.80 -32.43 -11.77
N ARG A 552 4.35 -33.24 -12.69
CA ARG A 552 5.06 -32.74 -13.87
C ARG A 552 4.25 -33.05 -15.12
N ILE A 553 4.35 -32.21 -16.13
CA ILE A 553 3.61 -32.43 -17.38
C ILE A 553 3.93 -33.75 -18.02
N GLU A 554 5.15 -34.26 -17.80
CA GLU A 554 5.62 -35.58 -18.27
C GLU A 554 4.88 -36.76 -17.62
N ASP A 555 4.25 -36.55 -16.46
CA ASP A 555 3.44 -37.56 -15.76
C ASP A 555 2.07 -37.80 -16.46
N PHE A 556 1.75 -36.99 -17.49
CA PHE A 556 0.46 -36.99 -18.18
C PHE A 556 0.60 -37.26 -19.69
N PRO A 557 0.71 -38.54 -20.09
CA PRO A 557 0.79 -38.90 -21.51
C PRO A 557 -0.40 -38.40 -22.33
N GLU A 558 -1.55 -38.19 -21.69
CA GLU A 558 -2.80 -37.68 -22.27
C GLU A 558 -2.75 -36.19 -22.66
N LEU A 559 -1.67 -35.48 -22.37
CA LEU A 559 -1.43 -34.09 -22.75
C LEU A 559 -0.45 -33.90 -23.92
N ARG A 560 0.03 -35.03 -24.47
CA ARG A 560 0.98 -35.04 -25.58
C ARG A 560 0.30 -34.83 -26.93
#